data_2b556b71b8b66487315d94e99e885bf5
#
_entry.id   2b556b71b8b66487315d94e99e885bf5
#
_cell.length_a   1.000
_cell.length_b   1.000
_cell.length_c   1.000
_cell.angle_alpha   90.00
_cell.angle_beta   90.00
_cell.angle_gamma   90.00
#
_symmetry.space_group_name_H-M   'P 1'
#
loop_
_entity.id
_entity.type
_entity.pdbx_description
1 polymer ?
#
loop_
_entity_poly.entity_id
_entity_poly.type
_entity_poly.pdbx_seq_one_letter_code
_entity_poly.pdbx_strand_id
1 'polypeptide(L)'
;MNTEVEKKPKSFLKEKMMRFKPVVLIKENIFLFSFFLIFSLSLLFGLWNINRYEIVNIKGKDIERSVVEEIEGYFKEHLESSNYFLFSPREFQESMYSDITLLKSIRIEKVLPNKIVLFVEIHQPKYVAELSSNLCFLLSSEGFVLEEILEDDTEGGEELCLNYARENTLIYFFSEDMEISVLENGKRRLLLMEDINQVVETVETFNYKIVRINLENAVLKIYDESDRVFTFSTSDDIPTQLKRFLIVIGKIKNDSLEFGSLDLRFERPAMRE
;
A
#
# COMPACT_ATOMS: atom_id res chain seq x y z
N MET A 1 -33.37 51.97 87.29
CA MET A 1 -33.15 50.63 86.75
C MET A 1 -32.33 50.77 85.47
N ASN A 2 -30.99 50.67 85.58
CA ASN A 2 -30.03 50.89 84.50
C ASN A 2 -29.84 49.59 83.72
N THR A 3 -30.04 49.58 82.46
CA THR A 3 -29.65 48.53 81.58
C THR A 3 -28.46 48.98 80.75
N GLU A 4 -27.29 48.51 81.15
CA GLU A 4 -26.03 48.63 80.37
C GLU A 4 -26.16 47.84 79.09
N VAL A 5 -25.90 48.53 77.98
CA VAL A 5 -25.80 47.94 76.63
C VAL A 5 -24.30 47.56 76.38
N GLU A 6 -24.08 46.30 76.43
CA GLU A 6 -22.74 45.68 76.08
C GLU A 6 -22.39 45.92 74.64
N LYS A 7 -21.33 46.72 74.37
CA LYS A 7 -20.79 46.95 73.05
C LYS A 7 -19.87 45.77 72.67
N LYS A 8 -20.31 44.95 71.74
CA LYS A 8 -19.45 43.93 71.05
C LYS A 8 -18.29 44.59 70.29
N PRO A 9 -17.05 44.07 70.45
CA PRO A 9 -15.91 44.58 69.63
C PRO A 9 -16.04 44.13 68.18
N LYS A 10 -16.20 45.13 67.33
CA LYS A 10 -16.11 44.91 65.86
C LYS A 10 -14.67 44.72 65.44
N SER A 11 -14.47 43.63 64.67
CA SER A 11 -13.49 43.55 63.55
C SER A 11 -11.99 43.55 63.87
N PHE A 12 -11.49 42.48 64.49
CA PHE A 12 -10.09 42.13 64.40
C PHE A 12 -9.83 41.08 63.29
N LEU A 13 -10.87 40.61 62.63
CA LEU A 13 -10.81 39.57 61.61
C LEU A 13 -10.72 40.10 60.15
N LYS A 14 -10.92 41.41 59.94
CA LYS A 14 -10.91 41.97 58.57
C LYS A 14 -9.57 42.47 58.08
N GLU A 15 -8.58 42.66 58.97
CA GLU A 15 -7.28 43.18 58.56
C GLU A 15 -6.20 42.10 58.30
N LYS A 16 -6.47 40.83 58.65
CA LYS A 16 -5.49 39.74 58.45
C LYS A 16 -5.71 38.98 57.13
N MET A 17 -6.78 39.27 56.39
CA MET A 17 -7.13 38.58 55.13
C MET A 17 -6.69 39.30 53.86
N MET A 18 -6.05 40.46 53.96
CA MET A 18 -5.63 41.23 52.78
C MET A 18 -4.10 41.46 52.66
N ARG A 19 -3.32 40.55 53.23
CA ARG A 19 -1.89 40.48 52.88
C ARG A 19 -1.52 39.10 52.34
N PHE A 20 -2.35 38.53 51.50
CA PHE A 20 -1.86 37.56 50.54
C PHE A 20 -1.02 38.32 49.55
N LYS A 21 0.30 38.20 49.75
CA LYS A 21 1.32 38.83 48.90
C LYS A 21 1.16 38.27 47.49
N PRO A 22 0.69 39.03 46.49
CA PRO A 22 0.67 38.56 45.11
C PRO A 22 2.04 38.16 44.59
N VAL A 23 3.10 38.62 45.31
CA VAL A 23 4.49 38.36 44.99
C VAL A 23 4.92 36.91 45.18
N VAL A 24 4.31 36.13 46.09
CA VAL A 24 4.66 34.71 46.28
C VAL A 24 3.99 33.85 45.20
N LEU A 25 2.75 34.15 44.84
CA LEU A 25 2.07 33.45 43.73
C LEU A 25 2.76 33.73 42.37
N ILE A 26 3.34 34.91 42.18
CA ILE A 26 4.09 35.26 40.99
C ILE A 26 5.44 34.53 40.98
N LYS A 27 6.13 34.37 42.13
CA LYS A 27 7.38 33.61 42.18
C LYS A 27 7.24 32.12 41.89
N GLU A 28 6.19 31.49 42.41
CA GLU A 28 5.91 30.06 42.16
C GLU A 28 5.44 29.80 40.70
N ASN A 29 4.71 30.74 40.13
CA ASN A 29 4.27 30.63 38.75
C ASN A 29 5.32 31.10 37.72
N ILE A 30 6.35 31.87 38.13
CA ILE A 30 7.43 32.28 37.19
C ILE A 30 8.18 31.07 36.64
N PHE A 31 8.41 30.04 37.47
CA PHE A 31 9.08 28.82 36.99
C PHE A 31 8.22 28.06 36.00
N LEU A 32 6.94 27.88 36.29
CA LEU A 32 5.99 27.27 35.36
C LEU A 32 5.84 28.10 34.08
N PHE A 33 5.72 29.41 34.22
CA PHE A 33 5.61 30.30 33.06
C PHE A 33 6.89 30.31 32.20
N SER A 34 8.08 30.35 32.82
CA SER A 34 9.34 30.27 32.11
C SER A 34 9.54 28.90 31.44
N PHE A 35 9.11 27.82 32.10
CA PHE A 35 9.12 26.49 31.49
C PHE A 35 8.20 26.43 30.27
N PHE A 36 6.96 26.91 30.37
CA PHE A 36 6.05 26.97 29.23
C PHE A 36 6.55 27.90 28.12
N LEU A 37 7.19 29.01 28.46
CA LEU A 37 7.76 29.93 27.49
C LEU A 37 8.95 29.27 26.75
N ILE A 38 9.86 28.63 27.48
CA ILE A 38 11.01 27.92 26.89
C ILE A 38 10.52 26.75 26.03
N PHE A 39 9.53 26.00 26.51
CA PHE A 39 8.93 24.90 25.76
C PHE A 39 8.26 25.41 24.48
N SER A 40 7.47 26.48 24.56
CA SER A 40 6.84 27.11 23.38
C SER A 40 7.87 27.65 22.41
N LEU A 41 8.92 28.31 22.90
CA LEU A 41 10.03 28.78 22.08
C LEU A 41 10.80 27.62 21.43
N SER A 42 11.03 26.52 22.15
CA SER A 42 11.69 25.35 21.59
C SER A 42 10.86 24.69 20.48
N LEU A 43 9.52 24.70 20.60
CA LEU A 43 8.60 24.27 19.56
C LEU A 43 8.66 25.20 18.34
N LEU A 44 8.75 26.51 18.56
CA LEU A 44 8.79 27.51 17.48
C LEU A 44 10.17 27.55 16.77
N PHE A 45 11.27 27.35 17.51
CA PHE A 45 12.63 27.45 16.97
C PHE A 45 13.20 26.14 16.41
N GLY A 46 12.34 25.15 16.13
CA GLY A 46 12.74 24.01 15.32
C GLY A 46 13.59 22.94 16.01
N LEU A 47 13.72 22.96 17.34
CA LEU A 47 14.36 21.85 18.07
C LEU A 47 13.63 20.51 17.87
N TRP A 48 12.38 20.59 17.44
CA TRP A 48 11.50 19.46 17.17
C TRP A 48 11.18 19.29 15.68
N ASN A 49 12.02 19.83 14.81
CA ASN A 49 11.88 19.58 13.39
C ASN A 49 12.27 18.12 13.08
N ILE A 50 11.51 17.51 12.20
CA ILE A 50 11.80 16.17 11.70
C ILE A 50 13.06 16.28 10.84
N ASN A 51 14.15 15.64 11.28
CA ASN A 51 15.43 15.67 10.59
C ASN A 51 16.05 14.27 10.44
N ARG A 52 15.34 13.24 10.87
CA ARG A 52 15.76 11.85 10.78
C ARG A 52 14.60 11.00 10.33
N TYR A 53 14.85 10.14 9.38
CA TYR A 53 13.92 9.10 8.97
C TYR A 53 14.65 7.78 8.76
N GLU A 54 13.88 6.71 8.77
CA GLU A 54 14.34 5.36 8.48
C GLU A 54 13.26 4.65 7.68
N ILE A 55 13.66 4.03 6.58
CA ILE A 55 12.75 3.25 5.73
C ILE A 55 13.00 1.77 6.04
N VAL A 56 11.93 1.06 6.39
CA VAL A 56 11.95 -0.36 6.73
C VAL A 56 10.98 -1.11 5.84
N ASN A 57 11.45 -2.10 5.10
CA ASN A 57 10.57 -2.99 4.36
C ASN A 57 9.91 -3.98 5.32
N ILE A 58 8.58 -4.03 5.33
CA ILE A 58 7.80 -4.94 6.19
C ILE A 58 8.12 -6.40 5.90
N LYS A 59 8.42 -6.76 4.65
CA LYS A 59 8.75 -8.14 4.24
C LYS A 59 10.21 -8.54 4.46
N GLY A 60 11.04 -7.64 4.99
CA GLY A 60 12.45 -7.91 5.30
C GLY A 60 13.35 -8.15 4.07
N LYS A 61 12.86 -7.88 2.85
CA LYS A 61 13.65 -7.91 1.62
C LYS A 61 14.26 -6.53 1.39
N ASP A 62 15.38 -6.49 0.69
CA ASP A 62 15.94 -5.21 0.25
C ASP A 62 14.96 -4.51 -0.69
N ILE A 63 14.78 -3.21 -0.49
CA ILE A 63 14.00 -2.36 -1.38
C ILE A 63 14.91 -1.95 -2.53
N GLU A 64 14.41 -1.99 -3.74
CA GLU A 64 15.12 -1.48 -4.89
C GLU A 64 15.51 -0.01 -4.68
N ARG A 65 16.74 0.32 -5.05
CA ARG A 65 17.32 1.63 -4.77
C ARG A 65 16.54 2.79 -5.38
N SER A 66 16.00 2.59 -6.58
CA SER A 66 15.14 3.55 -7.28
C SER A 66 13.92 3.94 -6.43
N VAL A 67 13.26 2.96 -5.83
CA VAL A 67 12.08 3.17 -4.97
C VAL A 67 12.46 3.86 -3.65
N VAL A 68 13.63 3.52 -3.09
CA VAL A 68 14.13 4.21 -1.89
C VAL A 68 14.39 5.68 -2.21
N GLU A 69 15.03 5.98 -3.35
CA GLU A 69 15.31 7.35 -3.79
C GLU A 69 14.03 8.15 -4.03
N GLU A 70 12.97 7.53 -4.59
CA GLU A 70 11.64 8.14 -4.76
C GLU A 70 10.99 8.48 -3.41
N ILE A 71 10.97 7.53 -2.46
CA ILE A 71 10.44 7.73 -1.10
C ILE A 71 11.24 8.81 -0.36
N GLU A 72 12.56 8.82 -0.48
CA GLU A 72 13.42 9.84 0.11
C GLU A 72 13.19 11.23 -0.48
N GLY A 73 13.00 11.30 -1.81
CA GLY A 73 12.66 12.53 -2.51
C GLY A 73 11.35 13.11 -1.99
N TYR A 74 10.32 12.29 -1.91
CA TYR A 74 9.01 12.66 -1.38
C TYR A 74 9.10 13.14 0.08
N PHE A 75 9.86 12.43 0.90
CA PHE A 75 10.08 12.80 2.31
C PHE A 75 10.75 14.17 2.43
N LYS A 76 11.80 14.41 1.66
CA LYS A 76 12.53 15.70 1.67
C LYS A 76 11.61 16.86 1.25
N GLU A 77 10.84 16.67 0.21
CA GLU A 77 9.95 17.72 -0.31
C GLU A 77 8.86 18.11 0.69
N HIS A 78 8.26 17.12 1.38
CA HIS A 78 7.05 17.35 2.18
C HIS A 78 7.30 17.41 3.70
N LEU A 79 8.39 16.88 4.20
CA LEU A 79 8.65 16.73 5.63
C LEU A 79 9.91 17.38 6.14
N GLU A 80 10.90 17.59 5.30
CA GLU A 80 12.14 18.23 5.75
C GLU A 80 11.83 19.61 6.33
N SER A 81 12.14 19.80 7.61
CA SER A 81 11.79 20.96 8.44
C SER A 81 10.37 21.01 9.03
N SER A 82 9.50 20.06 8.83
CA SER A 82 8.19 20.01 9.49
C SER A 82 8.32 19.79 10.99
N ASN A 83 7.44 20.44 11.76
CA ASN A 83 7.46 20.27 13.21
C ASN A 83 6.92 18.91 13.62
N TYR A 84 7.71 18.14 14.38
CA TYR A 84 7.38 16.77 14.82
C TYR A 84 6.01 16.65 15.51
N PHE A 85 5.62 17.63 16.34
CA PHE A 85 4.34 17.58 17.05
C PHE A 85 3.15 17.94 16.16
N LEU A 86 3.36 18.82 15.18
CA LEU A 86 2.30 19.25 14.25
C LEU A 86 2.14 18.28 13.07
N PHE A 87 3.13 17.44 12.84
CA PHE A 87 3.09 16.44 11.77
C PHE A 87 1.96 15.42 11.99
N SER A 88 1.10 15.26 10.99
CA SER A 88 0.04 14.25 10.94
C SER A 88 0.52 13.02 10.16
N PRO A 89 0.83 11.89 10.83
CA PRO A 89 1.25 10.67 10.13
C PRO A 89 0.21 10.16 9.16
N ARG A 90 -1.08 10.32 9.49
CA ARG A 90 -2.18 9.82 8.67
C ARG A 90 -2.32 10.58 7.36
N GLU A 91 -2.34 11.91 7.41
CA GLU A 91 -2.44 12.74 6.21
C GLU A 91 -1.25 12.53 5.28
N PHE A 92 -0.05 12.44 5.84
CA PHE A 92 1.15 12.16 5.07
C PHE A 92 1.15 10.75 4.47
N GLN A 93 0.65 9.76 5.21
CA GLN A 93 0.50 8.39 4.72
C GLN A 93 -0.50 8.33 3.54
N GLU A 94 -1.64 9.00 3.65
CA GLU A 94 -2.66 9.06 2.61
C GLU A 94 -2.10 9.74 1.35
N SER A 95 -1.38 10.86 1.50
CA SER A 95 -0.74 11.57 0.39
C SER A 95 0.34 10.73 -0.28
N MET A 96 1.30 10.19 0.48
CA MET A 96 2.38 9.36 -0.07
C MET A 96 1.84 8.11 -0.77
N TYR A 97 0.77 7.50 -0.22
CA TYR A 97 0.16 6.32 -0.82
C TYR A 97 -0.51 6.64 -2.16
N SER A 98 -1.07 7.84 -2.35
CA SER A 98 -1.64 8.24 -3.64
C SER A 98 -0.58 8.59 -4.68
N ASP A 99 0.52 9.22 -4.25
CA ASP A 99 1.51 9.78 -5.16
C ASP A 99 2.55 8.74 -5.60
N ILE A 100 2.92 7.80 -4.74
CA ILE A 100 3.87 6.73 -5.08
C ILE A 100 3.13 5.46 -5.51
N THR A 101 3.15 5.17 -6.80
CA THR A 101 2.39 4.06 -7.40
C THR A 101 2.86 2.70 -6.90
N LEU A 102 4.16 2.54 -6.68
CA LEU A 102 4.78 1.28 -6.24
C LEU A 102 4.43 0.89 -4.79
N LEU A 103 3.93 1.81 -3.97
CA LEU A 103 3.57 1.51 -2.59
C LEU A 103 2.29 0.66 -2.52
N LYS A 104 2.42 -0.53 -1.95
CA LYS A 104 1.30 -1.42 -1.60
C LYS A 104 0.69 -1.04 -0.26
N SER A 105 1.51 -0.82 0.73
CA SER A 105 1.10 -0.31 2.04
C SER A 105 2.19 0.51 2.69
N ILE A 106 1.79 1.45 3.53
CA ILE A 106 2.72 2.26 4.33
C ILE A 106 2.16 2.45 5.73
N ARG A 107 3.03 2.34 6.74
CA ARG A 107 2.75 2.68 8.12
C ARG A 107 3.84 3.59 8.64
N ILE A 108 3.45 4.65 9.31
CA ILE A 108 4.34 5.70 9.80
C ILE A 108 4.33 5.71 11.31
N GLU A 109 5.50 5.62 11.92
CA GLU A 109 5.67 5.68 13.36
C GLU A 109 6.57 6.87 13.74
N LYS A 110 6.12 7.62 14.75
CA LYS A 110 6.89 8.70 15.35
C LYS A 110 7.79 8.16 16.46
N VAL A 111 9.07 8.42 16.37
CA VAL A 111 10.07 8.05 17.38
C VAL A 111 10.71 9.31 17.94
N LEU A 112 10.58 9.52 19.25
CA LEU A 112 11.15 10.69 19.91
C LEU A 112 12.68 10.70 19.81
N PRO A 113 13.30 11.88 19.75
CA PRO A 113 12.66 13.20 19.82
C PRO A 113 12.18 13.75 18.49
N ASN A 114 12.69 13.31 17.33
CA ASN A 114 12.47 13.93 16.03
C ASN A 114 12.71 12.96 14.86
N LYS A 115 12.57 11.66 15.10
CA LYS A 115 12.71 10.60 14.10
C LYS A 115 11.35 10.10 13.62
N ILE A 116 11.25 9.77 12.35
CA ILE A 116 10.13 9.05 11.75
C ILE A 116 10.63 7.71 11.20
N VAL A 117 9.86 6.66 11.42
CA VAL A 117 10.09 5.34 10.82
C VAL A 117 8.97 5.06 9.85
N LEU A 118 9.34 4.80 8.61
CA LEU A 118 8.44 4.46 7.51
C LEU A 118 8.52 2.95 7.29
N PHE A 119 7.45 2.23 7.63
CA PHE A 119 7.30 0.82 7.31
C PHE A 119 6.58 0.72 5.97
N VAL A 120 7.26 0.22 4.96
CA VAL A 120 6.74 0.16 3.59
C VAL A 120 6.63 -1.27 3.10
N GLU A 121 5.59 -1.55 2.32
CA GLU A 121 5.45 -2.74 1.51
C GLU A 121 5.27 -2.29 0.07
N ILE A 122 5.99 -2.93 -0.85
CA ILE A 122 6.04 -2.55 -2.26
C ILE A 122 5.33 -3.62 -3.08
N HIS A 123 4.57 -3.19 -4.08
CA HIS A 123 4.05 -4.09 -5.10
C HIS A 123 5.22 -4.75 -5.84
N GLN A 124 5.11 -6.06 -6.06
CA GLN A 124 6.06 -6.80 -6.89
C GLN A 124 5.45 -6.99 -8.27
N PRO A 125 6.20 -6.73 -9.35
CA PRO A 125 5.76 -7.04 -10.70
C PRO A 125 5.54 -8.54 -10.86
N LYS A 126 4.44 -8.91 -11.51
CA LYS A 126 4.11 -10.31 -11.83
C LYS A 126 3.72 -10.48 -13.29
N TYR A 127 3.08 -9.48 -13.88
CA TYR A 127 2.55 -9.54 -15.23
C TYR A 127 3.06 -8.40 -16.10
N VAL A 128 3.23 -8.68 -17.39
CA VAL A 128 3.30 -7.66 -18.43
C VAL A 128 2.02 -7.76 -19.22
N ALA A 129 1.18 -6.74 -19.13
CA ALA A 129 -0.11 -6.71 -19.80
C ALA A 129 -0.04 -5.93 -21.11
N GLU A 130 -0.52 -6.56 -22.18
CA GLU A 130 -0.81 -5.91 -23.44
C GLU A 130 -2.32 -5.78 -23.60
N LEU A 131 -2.79 -4.55 -23.76
CA LEU A 131 -4.19 -4.24 -23.93
C LEU A 131 -4.47 -3.77 -25.36
N SER A 132 -5.76 -3.61 -25.70
CA SER A 132 -6.22 -3.22 -27.05
C SER A 132 -5.56 -1.99 -27.68
N SER A 133 -4.86 -1.19 -26.90
CA SER A 133 -4.15 0.02 -27.34
C SER A 133 -2.70 -0.21 -27.80
N ASN A 134 -2.23 -1.46 -27.89
CA ASN A 134 -0.83 -1.83 -28.11
C ASN A 134 0.13 -1.21 -27.07
N LEU A 135 -0.37 -0.87 -25.90
CA LEU A 135 0.41 -0.38 -24.79
C LEU A 135 0.77 -1.53 -23.85
N CYS A 136 1.99 -1.55 -23.41
CA CYS A 136 2.49 -2.50 -22.41
C CYS A 136 2.47 -1.89 -21.03
N PHE A 137 1.92 -2.64 -20.07
CA PHE A 137 1.88 -2.24 -18.68
C PHE A 137 2.51 -3.29 -17.78
N LEU A 138 3.38 -2.86 -16.88
CA LEU A 138 3.89 -3.69 -15.80
C LEU A 138 2.86 -3.70 -14.67
N LEU A 139 2.36 -4.90 -14.32
CA LEU A 139 1.32 -5.05 -13.31
C LEU A 139 1.79 -5.87 -12.10
N SER A 140 1.26 -5.50 -10.93
CA SER A 140 1.34 -6.35 -9.74
C SER A 140 0.41 -7.57 -9.84
N SER A 141 0.57 -8.53 -8.91
CA SER A 141 -0.36 -9.66 -8.76
C SER A 141 -1.81 -9.24 -8.50
N GLU A 142 -2.01 -8.06 -7.94
CA GLU A 142 -3.33 -7.49 -7.63
C GLU A 142 -3.89 -6.62 -8.77
N GLY A 143 -3.13 -6.48 -9.87
CA GLY A 143 -3.52 -5.74 -11.06
C GLY A 143 -3.23 -4.24 -11.02
N PHE A 144 -2.50 -3.75 -10.01
CA PHE A 144 -2.04 -2.36 -10.02
C PHE A 144 -1.03 -2.13 -11.12
N VAL A 145 -1.20 -1.04 -11.88
CA VAL A 145 -0.25 -0.59 -12.90
C VAL A 145 0.93 0.02 -12.18
N LEU A 146 2.10 -0.59 -12.31
CA LEU A 146 3.35 -0.14 -11.70
C LEU A 146 4.09 0.83 -12.62
N GLU A 147 4.13 0.48 -13.90
CA GLU A 147 4.84 1.22 -14.93
C GLU A 147 4.16 1.02 -16.28
N GLU A 148 4.27 2.00 -17.15
CA GLU A 148 3.92 1.91 -18.56
C GLU A 148 5.21 1.73 -19.36
N ILE A 149 5.32 0.58 -20.03
CA ILE A 149 6.49 0.27 -20.83
C ILE A 149 6.28 0.94 -22.18
N LEU A 150 6.97 2.08 -22.35
CA LEU A 150 6.91 2.84 -23.59
C LEU A 150 7.90 2.26 -24.59
N GLU A 151 7.50 2.21 -25.85
CA GLU A 151 8.37 1.87 -26.96
C GLU A 151 8.96 3.14 -27.57
N ASP A 152 10.28 3.16 -27.76
CA ASP A 152 10.94 4.15 -28.61
C ASP A 152 10.63 3.82 -30.09
N ASP A 153 9.61 4.45 -30.66
CA ASP A 153 9.30 4.65 -32.09
C ASP A 153 9.49 3.44 -33.06
N THR A 154 9.43 2.18 -32.62
CA THR A 154 9.54 1.03 -33.51
C THR A 154 8.24 0.26 -33.68
N GLU A 155 7.93 -0.12 -34.92
CA GLU A 155 6.77 -0.93 -35.33
C GLU A 155 6.85 -2.35 -34.71
N GLY A 156 6.09 -2.67 -33.64
CA GLY A 156 6.08 -4.04 -33.11
C GLY A 156 5.59 -4.23 -31.68
N GLY A 157 4.55 -3.55 -31.26
CA GLY A 157 4.07 -3.58 -29.86
C GLY A 157 3.87 -4.98 -29.23
N GLU A 158 3.30 -5.96 -29.98
CA GLU A 158 3.07 -7.32 -29.46
C GLU A 158 4.38 -8.05 -29.13
N GLU A 159 5.39 -7.91 -29.97
CA GLU A 159 6.70 -8.55 -29.77
C GLU A 159 7.46 -7.92 -28.60
N LEU A 160 7.30 -6.62 -28.36
CA LEU A 160 7.90 -5.89 -27.23
C LEU A 160 7.41 -6.42 -25.89
N CYS A 161 6.10 -6.45 -25.66
CA CYS A 161 5.50 -6.88 -24.39
C CYS A 161 5.90 -8.32 -24.07
N LEU A 162 5.85 -9.21 -25.07
CA LEU A 162 6.21 -10.61 -24.91
C LEU A 162 7.69 -10.79 -24.59
N ASN A 163 8.58 -10.06 -25.27
CA ASN A 163 10.02 -10.14 -25.05
C ASN A 163 10.38 -9.58 -23.66
N TYR A 164 9.81 -8.44 -23.27
CA TYR A 164 10.01 -7.89 -21.95
C TYR A 164 9.58 -8.87 -20.85
N ALA A 165 8.44 -9.54 -21.02
CA ALA A 165 7.95 -10.54 -20.07
C ALA A 165 8.93 -11.72 -19.96
N ARG A 166 9.46 -12.23 -21.07
CA ARG A 166 10.44 -13.33 -21.11
C ARG A 166 11.76 -12.96 -20.43
N GLU A 167 12.33 -11.80 -20.76
CA GLU A 167 13.59 -11.32 -20.20
C GLU A 167 13.53 -11.13 -18.68
N ASN A 168 12.40 -10.68 -18.19
CA ASN A 168 12.18 -10.42 -16.75
C ASN A 168 11.52 -11.58 -16.01
N THR A 169 11.27 -12.72 -16.66
CA THR A 169 10.62 -13.90 -16.05
C THR A 169 9.23 -13.59 -15.49
N LEU A 170 8.50 -12.72 -16.19
CA LEU A 170 7.14 -12.30 -15.87
C LEU A 170 6.13 -13.06 -16.74
N ILE A 171 4.87 -13.05 -16.32
CA ILE A 171 3.77 -13.67 -17.08
C ILE A 171 3.26 -12.64 -18.09
N TYR A 172 3.30 -13.00 -19.38
CA TYR A 172 2.67 -12.19 -20.41
C TYR A 172 1.15 -12.34 -20.35
N PHE A 173 0.43 -11.23 -20.26
CA PHE A 173 -1.03 -11.16 -20.22
C PHE A 173 -1.55 -10.33 -21.40
N PHE A 174 -2.40 -10.94 -22.21
CA PHE A 174 -3.05 -10.29 -23.34
C PHE A 174 -4.56 -10.22 -23.14
N SER A 175 -5.16 -9.04 -23.40
CA SER A 175 -6.61 -8.86 -23.44
C SER A 175 -7.01 -7.67 -24.32
N GLU A 176 -7.96 -7.91 -25.21
CA GLU A 176 -8.61 -6.85 -26.00
C GLU A 176 -9.79 -6.20 -25.25
N ASP A 177 -10.37 -6.92 -24.29
CA ASP A 177 -11.64 -6.57 -23.66
C ASP A 177 -11.47 -5.81 -22.33
N MET A 178 -10.23 -5.67 -21.83
CA MET A 178 -9.99 -5.07 -20.53
C MET A 178 -9.52 -3.64 -20.62
N GLU A 179 -10.05 -2.82 -19.71
CA GLU A 179 -9.66 -1.43 -19.55
C GLU A 179 -9.06 -1.18 -18.16
N ILE A 180 -8.12 -0.24 -18.12
CA ILE A 180 -7.54 0.23 -16.87
C ILE A 180 -8.50 1.20 -16.20
N SER A 181 -8.90 0.88 -14.98
CA SER A 181 -9.71 1.75 -14.14
C SER A 181 -8.83 2.63 -13.26
N VAL A 182 -9.22 3.90 -13.12
CA VAL A 182 -8.58 4.83 -12.18
C VAL A 182 -9.37 4.80 -10.88
N LEU A 183 -8.71 4.45 -9.79
CA LEU A 183 -9.29 4.41 -8.45
C LEU A 183 -9.42 5.82 -7.84
N GLU A 184 -10.21 5.96 -6.76
CA GLU A 184 -10.40 7.24 -6.05
C GLU A 184 -9.09 7.88 -5.57
N ASN A 185 -8.08 7.07 -5.27
CA ASN A 185 -6.74 7.51 -4.86
C ASN A 185 -5.80 7.82 -6.04
N GLY A 186 -6.31 7.88 -7.27
CA GLY A 186 -5.53 8.14 -8.48
C GLY A 186 -4.74 6.96 -9.04
N LYS A 187 -4.63 5.83 -8.30
CA LYS A 187 -3.93 4.65 -8.80
C LYS A 187 -4.71 3.97 -9.92
N ARG A 188 -3.98 3.45 -10.89
CA ARG A 188 -4.55 2.71 -12.03
C ARG A 188 -4.57 1.21 -11.71
N ARG A 189 -5.67 0.53 -12.01
CA ARG A 189 -5.83 -0.90 -11.74
C ARG A 189 -6.62 -1.61 -12.84
N LEU A 190 -6.21 -2.82 -13.13
CA LEU A 190 -6.93 -3.78 -13.97
C LEU A 190 -7.81 -4.67 -13.07
N LEU A 191 -9.14 -4.52 -13.16
CA LEU A 191 -10.05 -5.03 -12.11
C LEU A 191 -10.06 -6.55 -11.97
N LEU A 192 -10.14 -7.32 -13.01
CA LEU A 192 -10.25 -8.79 -12.93
C LEU A 192 -8.96 -9.52 -12.52
N MET A 193 -7.84 -8.79 -12.33
CA MET A 193 -6.54 -9.41 -12.08
C MET A 193 -6.46 -10.16 -10.75
N GLU A 194 -7.26 -9.81 -9.76
CA GLU A 194 -7.29 -10.54 -8.49
C GLU A 194 -7.82 -11.97 -8.67
N ASP A 195 -8.91 -12.13 -9.41
CA ASP A 195 -9.50 -13.44 -9.76
C ASP A 195 -8.56 -14.25 -10.66
N ILE A 196 -7.97 -13.58 -11.67
CA ILE A 196 -6.97 -14.20 -12.56
C ILE A 196 -5.75 -14.67 -11.77
N ASN A 197 -5.25 -13.86 -10.85
CA ASN A 197 -4.12 -14.23 -10.01
C ASN A 197 -4.45 -15.44 -9.10
N GLN A 198 -5.66 -15.52 -8.57
CA GLN A 198 -6.11 -16.69 -7.80
C GLN A 198 -6.07 -17.98 -8.65
N VAL A 199 -6.50 -17.89 -9.91
CA VAL A 199 -6.41 -19.03 -10.83
C VAL A 199 -4.95 -19.40 -11.10
N VAL A 200 -4.11 -18.43 -11.43
CA VAL A 200 -2.67 -18.64 -11.69
C VAL A 200 -1.99 -19.29 -10.49
N GLU A 201 -2.14 -18.74 -9.31
CA GLU A 201 -1.55 -19.29 -8.09
C GLU A 201 -2.01 -20.73 -7.82
N THR A 202 -3.30 -21.01 -8.04
CA THR A 202 -3.82 -22.35 -7.88
C THR A 202 -3.18 -23.34 -8.87
N VAL A 203 -3.02 -22.95 -10.14
CA VAL A 203 -2.37 -23.79 -11.16
C VAL A 203 -0.90 -23.98 -10.84
N GLU A 204 -0.19 -22.94 -10.42
CA GLU A 204 1.22 -23.00 -10.02
C GLU A 204 1.47 -23.92 -8.81
N THR A 205 0.51 -24.09 -7.87
CA THR A 205 0.66 -25.05 -6.74
C THR A 205 0.85 -26.50 -7.19
N PHE A 206 0.47 -26.81 -8.44
CA PHE A 206 0.66 -28.12 -9.06
C PHE A 206 1.93 -28.23 -9.92
N ASN A 207 2.87 -27.30 -9.76
CA ASN A 207 4.12 -27.21 -10.51
C ASN A 207 3.96 -26.99 -12.02
N TYR A 208 2.90 -26.30 -12.42
CA TYR A 208 2.78 -25.75 -13.77
C TYR A 208 3.29 -24.33 -13.76
N LYS A 209 4.37 -24.05 -14.46
CA LYS A 209 4.93 -22.70 -14.56
C LYS A 209 4.22 -21.95 -15.68
N ILE A 210 3.46 -20.96 -15.29
CA ILE A 210 2.66 -20.15 -16.22
C ILE A 210 3.55 -19.12 -16.90
N VAL A 211 3.41 -19.00 -18.23
CA VAL A 211 4.19 -18.07 -19.06
C VAL A 211 3.31 -17.08 -19.82
N ARG A 212 2.07 -17.47 -20.15
CA ARG A 212 1.17 -16.62 -20.90
C ARG A 212 -0.29 -16.80 -20.48
N ILE A 213 -1.03 -15.71 -20.54
CA ILE A 213 -2.47 -15.64 -20.27
C ILE A 213 -3.13 -14.85 -21.38
N ASN A 214 -4.21 -15.39 -21.95
CA ASN A 214 -5.06 -14.66 -22.89
C ASN A 214 -6.49 -14.59 -22.33
N LEU A 215 -7.05 -13.39 -22.33
CA LEU A 215 -8.46 -13.17 -21.96
C LEU A 215 -9.19 -12.53 -23.12
N GLU A 216 -10.14 -13.28 -23.70
CA GLU A 216 -10.98 -12.86 -24.81
C GLU A 216 -12.40 -13.31 -24.57
N ASN A 217 -13.40 -12.43 -24.71
CA ASN A 217 -14.83 -12.77 -24.58
C ASN A 217 -15.14 -13.56 -23.29
N ALA A 218 -14.58 -13.14 -22.16
CA ALA A 218 -14.70 -13.80 -20.87
C ALA A 218 -14.12 -15.24 -20.82
N VAL A 219 -13.34 -15.65 -21.80
CA VAL A 219 -12.60 -16.93 -21.82
C VAL A 219 -11.16 -16.67 -21.43
N LEU A 220 -10.76 -17.19 -20.27
CA LEU A 220 -9.42 -17.11 -19.75
C LEU A 220 -8.64 -18.37 -20.14
N LYS A 221 -7.63 -18.22 -20.98
CA LYS A 221 -6.69 -19.28 -21.38
C LYS A 221 -5.34 -19.04 -20.74
N ILE A 222 -4.86 -20.01 -19.99
CA ILE A 222 -3.58 -19.98 -19.28
C ILE A 222 -2.66 -21.02 -19.90
N TYR A 223 -1.47 -20.59 -20.30
CA TYR A 223 -0.47 -21.44 -20.95
C TYR A 223 0.73 -21.63 -20.02
N ASP A 224 1.16 -22.88 -19.86
CA ASP A 224 2.38 -23.18 -19.14
C ASP A 224 3.60 -23.25 -20.09
N GLU A 225 4.77 -23.47 -19.50
CA GLU A 225 6.05 -23.62 -20.19
C GLU A 225 6.09 -24.79 -21.20
N SER A 226 5.18 -25.76 -21.07
CA SER A 226 5.06 -26.94 -21.93
C SER A 226 3.93 -26.82 -22.97
N ASP A 227 3.42 -25.60 -23.20
CA ASP A 227 2.29 -25.28 -24.06
C ASP A 227 0.97 -25.95 -23.68
N ARG A 228 0.83 -26.46 -22.47
CA ARG A 228 -0.46 -26.95 -21.95
C ARG A 228 -1.38 -25.77 -21.68
N VAL A 229 -2.68 -25.97 -22.02
CA VAL A 229 -3.68 -24.92 -21.94
C VAL A 229 -4.73 -25.25 -20.89
N PHE A 230 -4.90 -24.35 -19.93
CA PHE A 230 -6.00 -24.39 -18.97
C PHE A 230 -7.03 -23.31 -19.33
N THR A 231 -8.28 -23.70 -19.54
CA THR A 231 -9.34 -22.78 -19.96
C THR A 231 -10.38 -22.63 -18.85
N PHE A 232 -10.61 -21.38 -18.46
CA PHE A 232 -11.63 -20.98 -17.48
C PHE A 232 -12.59 -19.97 -18.09
N SER A 233 -13.72 -19.69 -17.41
CA SER A 233 -14.63 -18.62 -17.73
C SER A 233 -14.60 -17.56 -16.64
N THR A 234 -14.43 -16.29 -17.01
CA THR A 234 -14.51 -15.19 -16.04
C THR A 234 -15.95 -14.71 -15.80
N SER A 235 -16.91 -15.17 -16.62
CA SER A 235 -18.33 -14.91 -16.41
C SER A 235 -18.99 -15.88 -15.42
N ASP A 236 -18.35 -17.00 -15.12
CA ASP A 236 -18.84 -18.02 -14.20
C ASP A 236 -18.09 -17.95 -12.87
N ASP A 237 -18.60 -18.65 -11.85
CA ASP A 237 -17.99 -18.70 -10.53
C ASP A 237 -16.57 -19.36 -10.56
N ILE A 238 -15.54 -18.55 -10.47
CA ILE A 238 -14.12 -18.98 -10.46
C ILE A 238 -13.84 -20.01 -9.36
N PRO A 239 -14.27 -19.83 -8.09
CA PRO A 239 -14.08 -20.82 -7.04
C PRO A 239 -14.62 -22.21 -7.39
N THR A 240 -15.74 -22.30 -8.07
CA THR A 240 -16.30 -23.59 -8.52
C THR A 240 -15.45 -24.23 -9.61
N GLN A 241 -14.93 -23.44 -10.56
CA GLN A 241 -14.04 -23.94 -11.59
C GLN A 241 -12.70 -24.40 -11.00
N LEU A 242 -12.17 -23.70 -10.01
CA LEU A 242 -10.97 -24.11 -9.28
C LEU A 242 -11.17 -25.42 -8.51
N LYS A 243 -12.32 -25.65 -7.88
CA LYS A 243 -12.62 -26.95 -7.26
C LYS A 243 -12.62 -28.08 -8.29
N ARG A 244 -13.20 -27.85 -9.47
CA ARG A 244 -13.14 -28.83 -10.58
C ARG A 244 -11.71 -29.10 -11.01
N PHE A 245 -10.91 -28.05 -11.18
CA PHE A 245 -9.49 -28.15 -11.49
C PHE A 245 -8.75 -29.03 -10.49
N LEU A 246 -8.89 -28.77 -9.19
CA LEU A 246 -8.25 -29.56 -8.13
C LEU A 246 -8.56 -31.05 -8.21
N ILE A 247 -9.83 -31.40 -8.48
CA ILE A 247 -10.28 -32.79 -8.60
C ILE A 247 -9.66 -33.45 -9.84
N VAL A 248 -9.71 -32.78 -10.98
CA VAL A 248 -9.26 -33.34 -12.25
C VAL A 248 -7.75 -33.47 -12.29
N ILE A 249 -7.03 -32.44 -11.86
CA ILE A 249 -5.56 -32.46 -11.87
C ILE A 249 -4.99 -33.48 -10.89
N GLY A 250 -5.66 -33.66 -9.73
CA GLY A 250 -5.30 -34.72 -8.80
C GLY A 250 -5.45 -36.12 -9.42
N LYS A 251 -6.49 -36.32 -10.21
CA LYS A 251 -6.72 -37.60 -10.93
C LYS A 251 -5.69 -37.79 -12.06
N ILE A 252 -5.43 -36.77 -12.87
CA ILE A 252 -4.42 -36.78 -13.93
C ILE A 252 -3.04 -37.19 -13.36
N LYS A 253 -2.65 -36.59 -12.23
CA LYS A 253 -1.36 -36.91 -11.57
C LYS A 253 -1.32 -38.32 -11.00
N ASN A 254 -2.39 -38.80 -10.37
CA ASN A 254 -2.47 -40.13 -9.82
C ASN A 254 -2.41 -41.23 -10.89
N ASP A 255 -3.09 -40.98 -12.01
CA ASP A 255 -3.18 -41.92 -13.11
C ASP A 255 -2.04 -41.73 -14.15
N SER A 256 -1.12 -40.77 -13.90
CA SER A 256 0.00 -40.41 -14.79
C SER A 256 -0.43 -40.15 -16.24
N LEU A 257 -1.57 -39.46 -16.40
CA LEU A 257 -2.11 -39.09 -17.71
C LEU A 257 -1.41 -37.88 -18.28
N GLU A 258 -1.12 -37.89 -19.58
CA GLU A 258 -0.66 -36.72 -20.31
C GLU A 258 -1.85 -35.96 -20.90
N PHE A 259 -1.75 -34.66 -21.02
CA PHE A 259 -2.76 -33.82 -21.65
C PHE A 259 -2.12 -32.56 -22.26
N GLY A 260 -2.69 -32.09 -23.36
CA GLY A 260 -2.33 -30.81 -23.98
C GLY A 260 -3.28 -29.67 -23.55
N SER A 261 -4.56 -29.97 -23.31
CA SER A 261 -5.51 -28.94 -22.88
C SER A 261 -6.55 -29.47 -21.89
N LEU A 262 -6.96 -28.60 -20.96
CA LEU A 262 -7.99 -28.86 -19.94
C LEU A 262 -8.99 -27.70 -19.90
N ASP A 263 -10.24 -27.95 -20.30
CA ASP A 263 -11.33 -26.98 -20.29
C ASP A 263 -12.21 -27.16 -19.05
N LEU A 264 -12.23 -26.18 -18.19
CA LEU A 264 -12.87 -26.19 -16.86
C LEU A 264 -14.19 -25.39 -16.81
N ARG A 265 -14.57 -24.78 -17.91
CA ARG A 265 -15.80 -23.97 -18.01
C ARG A 265 -17.06 -24.78 -17.77
N PHE A 266 -17.03 -26.06 -18.13
CA PHE A 266 -18.18 -26.95 -18.06
C PHE A 266 -18.23 -27.77 -16.77
N GLU A 267 -19.42 -28.21 -16.37
CA GLU A 267 -19.57 -29.10 -15.21
C GLU A 267 -18.74 -30.39 -15.34
N ARG A 268 -18.57 -30.88 -16.55
CA ARG A 268 -17.67 -31.99 -16.88
C ARG A 268 -16.49 -31.45 -17.66
N PRO A 269 -15.36 -31.25 -17.00
CA PRO A 269 -14.15 -30.79 -17.67
C PRO A 269 -13.76 -31.66 -18.86
N ALA A 270 -13.40 -31.01 -19.95
CA ALA A 270 -12.92 -31.69 -21.15
C ALA A 270 -11.39 -31.67 -21.20
N MET A 271 -10.79 -32.84 -21.41
CA MET A 271 -9.35 -33.02 -21.57
C MET A 271 -9.06 -33.44 -23.01
N ARG A 272 -8.00 -32.86 -23.60
CA ARG A 272 -7.49 -33.24 -24.93
C ARG A 272 -5.99 -33.48 -24.84
N GLU A 273 -5.51 -34.46 -25.57
CA GLU A 273 -4.09 -34.73 -25.79
C GLU A 273 -3.46 -33.70 -26.74
#